data_95c8944d4e429994c13c452317e6b20b
#
_entry.id   95c8944d4e429994c13c452317e6b20b
#
_cell.length_a   1.000
_cell.length_b   1.000
_cell.length_c   1.000
_cell.angle_alpha   90.00
_cell.angle_beta   90.00
_cell.angle_gamma   90.00
#
_symmetry.space_group_name_H-M   'P 1'
#
loop_
_entity.id
_entity.type
_entity.pdbx_description
1 polymer ?
#
loop_
_entity_poly.entity_id
_entity_poly.type
_entity_poly.pdbx_seq_one_letter_code
_entity_poly.pdbx_strand_id
1 'polypeptide(L)'
;MLFTGNSELTIDAKQRLAIPAKYRSQWNEGIDGKAWICVPWPEGMLLRLYPEGTFERIANLQNAGRETLMPSADQAQLEADFFSLAERIEPDSAGRISLPKQHLELTGMPTEVVVTGARDRLEVRGRDAWKPNLTERFQTMPRLAERFTRWTNSDGGKR
;
A
#
# COMPACT_ATOMS: atom_id res chain seq x y z
N MET A 1 9.63 4.05 -10.34
CA MET A 1 8.84 2.80 -10.39
C MET A 1 7.37 3.14 -10.48
N LEU A 2 6.64 2.46 -11.35
CA LEU A 2 5.20 2.66 -11.54
C LEU A 2 4.51 1.29 -11.55
N PHE A 3 3.72 1.01 -10.54
CA PHE A 3 2.96 -0.22 -10.44
C PHE A 3 1.59 -0.07 -11.09
N THR A 4 1.31 -0.94 -12.05
CA THR A 4 0.04 -0.99 -12.80
C THR A 4 -0.48 -2.42 -12.91
N GLY A 5 -1.72 -2.57 -13.36
CA GLY A 5 -2.32 -3.87 -13.60
C GLY A 5 -2.73 -4.62 -12.35
N ASN A 6 -3.19 -5.83 -12.53
CA ASN A 6 -3.62 -6.71 -11.45
C ASN A 6 -3.26 -8.16 -11.75
N SER A 7 -3.18 -8.97 -10.70
CA SER A 7 -2.90 -10.40 -10.79
C SER A 7 -3.68 -11.16 -9.72
N GLU A 8 -4.32 -12.24 -10.11
CA GLU A 8 -4.94 -13.17 -9.17
C GLU A 8 -3.86 -14.12 -8.62
N LEU A 9 -3.73 -14.19 -7.32
CA LEU A 9 -2.71 -14.97 -6.63
C LEU A 9 -3.32 -15.73 -5.45
N THR A 10 -2.54 -16.66 -4.90
CA THR A 10 -2.91 -17.41 -3.70
C THR A 10 -1.82 -17.24 -2.64
N ILE A 11 -2.22 -16.90 -1.43
CA ILE A 11 -1.34 -16.92 -0.25
C ILE A 11 -1.14 -18.38 0.15
N ASP A 12 0.10 -18.82 0.26
CA ASP A 12 0.41 -20.23 0.57
C ASP A 12 0.16 -20.59 2.05
N ALA A 13 0.27 -21.89 2.37
CA ALA A 13 0.04 -22.40 3.73
C ALA A 13 1.00 -21.83 4.78
N LYS A 14 2.14 -21.26 4.37
CA LYS A 14 3.11 -20.57 5.23
C LYS A 14 2.93 -19.05 5.23
N GLN A 15 1.78 -18.57 4.76
CA GLN A 15 1.42 -17.15 4.70
C GLN A 15 2.34 -16.32 3.78
N ARG A 16 2.90 -16.93 2.75
CA ARG A 16 3.77 -16.26 1.79
C ARG A 16 2.98 -15.88 0.53
N LEU A 17 3.31 -14.71 0.00
CA LEU A 17 2.79 -14.20 -1.27
C LEU A 17 3.96 -14.05 -2.26
N ALA A 18 3.84 -14.68 -3.44
CA ALA A 18 4.81 -14.51 -4.51
C ALA A 18 4.53 -13.20 -5.25
N ILE A 19 5.44 -12.25 -5.16
CA ILE A 19 5.32 -10.99 -5.89
C ILE A 19 5.51 -11.25 -7.38
N PRO A 20 4.56 -10.83 -8.26
CA PRO A 20 4.68 -11.06 -9.69
C PRO A 20 5.96 -10.50 -10.30
N ALA A 21 6.53 -11.23 -11.25
CA ALA A 21 7.79 -10.87 -11.90
C ALA A 21 7.74 -9.48 -12.56
N LYS A 22 6.58 -9.05 -13.08
CA LYS A 22 6.39 -7.72 -13.67
C LYS A 22 6.65 -6.57 -12.68
N TYR A 23 6.47 -6.79 -11.39
CA TYR A 23 6.77 -5.80 -10.34
C TYR A 23 8.22 -5.94 -9.87
N ARG A 24 8.72 -7.18 -9.74
CA ARG A 24 10.11 -7.43 -9.33
C ARG A 24 11.11 -6.90 -10.36
N SER A 25 10.80 -6.96 -11.65
CA SER A 25 11.67 -6.51 -12.72
C SER A 25 11.90 -4.99 -12.72
N GLN A 26 11.02 -4.22 -12.11
CA GLN A 26 11.16 -2.76 -11.97
C GLN A 26 12.03 -2.34 -10.77
N TRP A 27 12.40 -3.29 -9.91
CA TRP A 27 13.09 -3.01 -8.66
C TRP A 27 14.51 -2.53 -8.86
N ASN A 28 14.85 -1.41 -8.23
CA ASN A 28 16.21 -0.88 -8.16
C ASN A 28 16.61 -0.76 -6.70
N GLU A 29 17.45 -1.67 -6.23
CA GLU A 29 17.85 -1.76 -4.81
C GLU A 29 18.43 -0.45 -4.26
N GLY A 30 19.14 0.33 -5.08
CA GLY A 30 19.70 1.61 -4.68
C GLY A 30 18.66 2.70 -4.40
N ILE A 31 17.45 2.57 -4.95
CA ILE A 31 16.35 3.52 -4.81
C ILE A 31 15.23 2.94 -3.92
N ASP A 32 14.87 1.69 -4.16
CA ASP A 32 13.71 1.05 -3.57
C ASP A 32 14.02 0.33 -2.25
N GLY A 33 15.31 0.12 -1.96
CA GLY A 33 15.77 -0.65 -0.80
C GLY A 33 15.71 -2.16 -1.06
N LYS A 34 15.75 -2.94 0.02
CA LYS A 34 15.78 -4.41 -0.03
C LYS A 34 14.48 -5.08 0.40
N ALA A 35 13.51 -4.29 0.81
CA ALA A 35 12.31 -4.81 1.47
C ALA A 35 11.05 -4.11 1.00
N TRP A 36 9.93 -4.77 1.26
CA TRP A 36 8.61 -4.20 1.23
C TRP A 36 8.21 -3.74 2.62
N ILE A 37 7.48 -2.63 2.71
CA ILE A 37 6.78 -2.23 3.93
C ILE A 37 5.31 -2.58 3.75
N CYS A 38 4.81 -3.47 4.60
CA CYS A 38 3.42 -3.91 4.59
C CYS A 38 2.62 -3.13 5.63
N VAL A 39 1.51 -2.54 5.20
CA VAL A 39 0.61 -1.78 6.06
C VAL A 39 -0.81 -2.31 5.90
N PRO A 40 -1.48 -2.78 6.96
CA PRO A 40 -2.89 -3.12 6.89
C PRO A 40 -3.73 -1.84 6.84
N TRP A 41 -4.80 -1.85 6.07
CA TRP A 41 -5.66 -0.70 5.92
C TRP A 41 -7.13 -1.07 6.08
N PRO A 42 -7.88 -0.41 6.97
CA PRO A 42 -9.26 -0.80 7.29
C PRO A 42 -10.25 -0.47 6.17
N GLU A 43 -10.08 0.64 5.46
CA GLU A 43 -10.93 0.93 4.31
C GLU A 43 -10.65 -0.04 3.17
N GLY A 44 -11.64 -0.85 2.82
CA GLY A 44 -11.50 -1.91 1.82
C GLY A 44 -10.83 -3.19 2.34
N MET A 45 -10.44 -3.24 3.62
CA MET A 45 -9.83 -4.41 4.28
C MET A 45 -8.69 -4.99 3.43
N LEU A 46 -7.68 -4.17 3.16
CA LEU A 46 -6.58 -4.50 2.26
C LEU A 46 -5.22 -4.38 2.95
N LEU A 47 -4.20 -4.95 2.31
CA LEU A 47 -2.81 -4.69 2.65
C LEU A 47 -2.19 -3.78 1.59
N ARG A 48 -1.42 -2.80 2.02
CA ARG A 48 -0.59 -1.97 1.14
C ARG A 48 0.85 -2.42 1.25
N LEU A 49 1.50 -2.59 0.11
CA LEU A 49 2.91 -2.96 0.02
C LEU A 49 3.66 -1.84 -0.68
N TYR A 50 4.49 -1.15 0.07
CA TYR A 50 5.37 -0.11 -0.45
C TYR A 50 6.80 -0.63 -0.59
N PRO A 51 7.52 -0.30 -1.66
CA PRO A 51 8.97 -0.40 -1.61
C PRO A 51 9.52 0.42 -0.43
N GLU A 52 10.48 -0.12 0.29
CA GLU A 52 11.06 0.51 1.50
C GLU A 52 11.47 1.97 1.25
N GLY A 53 12.19 2.22 0.16
CA GLY A 53 12.63 3.57 -0.20
C GLY A 53 11.47 4.53 -0.49
N THR A 54 10.41 4.05 -1.14
CA THR A 54 9.19 4.83 -1.40
C THR A 54 8.46 5.18 -0.10
N PHE A 55 8.30 4.20 0.79
CA PHE A 55 7.66 4.41 2.08
C PHE A 55 8.38 5.45 2.92
N GLU A 56 9.70 5.31 3.04
CA GLU A 56 10.53 6.24 3.78
C GLU A 56 10.44 7.67 3.23
N ARG A 57 10.52 7.81 1.91
CA ARG A 57 10.39 9.12 1.25
C ARG A 57 9.04 9.77 1.52
N ILE A 58 7.95 9.04 1.39
CA ILE A 58 6.59 9.56 1.62
C ILE A 58 6.41 9.95 3.10
N ALA A 59 6.86 9.10 4.02
CA ALA A 59 6.78 9.38 5.46
C ALA A 59 7.53 10.66 5.82
N ASN A 60 8.73 10.84 5.28
CA ASN A 60 9.54 12.04 5.53
C ASN A 60 8.92 13.30 4.89
N LEU A 61 8.35 13.21 3.70
CA LEU A 61 7.68 14.33 3.05
C LEU A 61 6.43 14.79 3.82
N GLN A 62 5.66 13.85 4.36
CA GLN A 62 4.48 14.18 5.15
C GLN A 62 4.81 14.90 6.45
N ASN A 63 5.98 14.65 6.99
CA ASN A 63 6.47 15.29 8.21
C ASN A 63 7.36 16.53 7.97
N ALA A 64 7.68 16.85 6.74
CA ALA A 64 8.55 17.98 6.43
C ALA A 64 8.00 19.29 7.03
N GLY A 65 8.79 19.95 7.89
CA GLY A 65 8.40 21.17 8.61
C GLY A 65 7.45 20.97 9.78
N ARG A 66 7.19 19.72 10.19
CA ARG A 66 6.32 19.38 11.32
C ARG A 66 7.02 18.61 12.43
N GLU A 67 8.34 18.47 12.32
CA GLU A 67 9.13 17.80 13.35
C GLU A 67 9.03 18.55 14.67
N THR A 68 8.65 17.84 15.71
CA THR A 68 8.53 18.38 17.06
C THR A 68 8.78 17.27 18.09
N LEU A 69 9.42 17.65 19.21
CA LEU A 69 9.55 16.76 20.36
C LEU A 69 8.26 16.66 21.17
N MET A 70 7.28 17.54 20.90
CA MET A 70 6.03 17.62 21.66
C MET A 70 4.83 17.62 20.69
N PRO A 71 4.58 16.50 19.99
CA PRO A 71 3.40 16.40 19.13
C PRO A 71 2.11 16.46 19.98
N SER A 72 0.99 16.85 19.35
CA SER A 72 -0.31 16.74 19.99
C SER A 72 -0.63 15.28 20.34
N ALA A 73 -1.52 15.05 21.31
CA ALA A 73 -1.89 13.69 21.72
C ALA A 73 -2.46 12.87 20.53
N ASP A 74 -3.29 13.47 19.70
CA ASP A 74 -3.89 12.81 18.53
C ASP A 74 -2.83 12.49 17.47
N GLN A 75 -1.90 13.41 17.22
CA GLN A 75 -0.79 13.16 16.29
C GLN A 75 0.11 12.02 16.79
N ALA A 76 0.48 12.05 18.07
CA ALA A 76 1.30 11.00 18.67
C ALA A 76 0.61 9.63 18.61
N GLN A 77 -0.70 9.58 18.88
CA GLN A 77 -1.48 8.35 18.80
C GLN A 77 -1.53 7.81 17.37
N LEU A 78 -1.82 8.67 16.40
CA LEU A 78 -1.86 8.27 14.98
C LEU A 78 -0.51 7.73 14.50
N GLU A 79 0.58 8.40 14.84
CA GLU A 79 1.94 7.95 14.49
C GLU A 79 2.25 6.58 15.12
N ALA A 80 1.92 6.41 16.41
CA ALA A 80 2.11 5.15 17.10
C ALA A 80 1.28 4.02 16.48
N ASP A 81 0.00 4.26 16.19
CA ASP A 81 -0.89 3.26 15.61
C ASP A 81 -0.46 2.87 14.19
N PHE A 82 -0.15 3.85 13.35
CA PHE A 82 0.21 3.60 11.95
C PHE A 82 1.58 2.94 11.83
N PHE A 83 2.62 3.51 12.42
CA PHE A 83 3.98 3.01 12.25
C PHE A 83 4.25 1.71 13.03
N SER A 84 3.55 1.46 14.13
CA SER A 84 3.66 0.19 14.84
C SER A 84 3.08 -0.99 14.05
N LEU A 85 2.14 -0.73 13.15
CA LEU A 85 1.57 -1.75 12.25
C LEU A 85 2.35 -1.89 10.94
N ALA A 86 3.21 -0.94 10.59
CA ALA A 86 4.02 -1.04 9.39
C ALA A 86 5.17 -2.05 9.59
N GLU A 87 5.18 -3.12 8.80
CA GLU A 87 6.15 -4.22 8.92
C GLU A 87 7.08 -4.26 7.71
N ARG A 88 8.37 -4.30 7.99
CA ARG A 88 9.42 -4.47 6.98
C ARG A 88 9.60 -5.96 6.66
N ILE A 89 9.47 -6.31 5.39
CA ILE A 89 9.54 -7.70 4.93
C ILE A 89 10.54 -7.81 3.78
N GLU A 90 11.61 -8.56 3.98
CA GLU A 90 12.53 -8.90 2.90
C GLU A 90 11.98 -10.08 2.11
N PRO A 91 11.96 -10.01 0.76
CA PRO A 91 11.58 -11.17 -0.05
C PRO A 91 12.63 -12.27 0.04
N ASP A 92 12.19 -13.51 -0.09
CA ASP A 92 13.11 -14.64 -0.22
C ASP A 92 13.72 -14.71 -1.63
N SER A 93 14.58 -15.71 -1.86
CA SER A 93 15.25 -15.88 -3.15
C SER A 93 14.30 -16.13 -4.34
N ALA A 94 13.08 -16.59 -4.06
CA ALA A 94 12.03 -16.80 -5.06
C ALA A 94 11.12 -15.58 -5.25
N GLY A 95 11.39 -14.47 -4.56
CA GLY A 95 10.57 -13.26 -4.62
C GLY A 95 9.27 -13.34 -3.82
N ARG A 96 9.19 -14.27 -2.87
CA ARG A 96 8.03 -14.41 -1.98
C ARG A 96 8.24 -13.59 -0.72
N ILE A 97 7.18 -12.97 -0.22
CA ILE A 97 7.17 -12.26 1.06
C ILE A 97 6.28 -12.98 2.06
N SER A 98 6.74 -13.05 3.30
CA SER A 98 5.95 -13.60 4.41
C SER A 98 5.05 -12.51 4.97
N LEU A 99 3.75 -12.61 4.74
CA LEU A 99 2.79 -11.64 5.23
C LEU A 99 2.63 -11.76 6.75
N PRO A 100 2.61 -10.64 7.49
CA PRO A 100 2.46 -10.69 8.94
C PRO A 100 1.11 -11.30 9.34
N LYS A 101 1.13 -12.24 10.25
CA LYS A 101 -0.09 -12.91 10.74
C LYS A 101 -1.10 -11.91 11.28
N GLN A 102 -0.64 -10.93 12.05
CA GLN A 102 -1.49 -9.88 12.60
C GLN A 102 -2.21 -9.07 11.50
N HIS A 103 -1.53 -8.78 10.39
CA HIS A 103 -2.14 -8.07 9.27
C HIS A 103 -3.23 -8.90 8.59
N LEU A 104 -3.00 -10.20 8.43
CA LEU A 104 -3.99 -11.10 7.86
C LEU A 104 -5.22 -11.23 8.76
N GLU A 105 -5.03 -11.28 10.06
CA GLU A 105 -6.12 -11.33 11.05
C GLU A 105 -6.93 -10.02 11.07
N LEU A 106 -6.26 -8.87 11.12
CA LEU A 106 -6.91 -7.55 11.14
C LEU A 106 -7.78 -7.29 9.91
N THR A 107 -7.32 -7.75 8.75
CA THR A 107 -8.03 -7.53 7.48
C THR A 107 -8.97 -8.67 7.09
N GLY A 108 -8.96 -9.78 7.85
CA GLY A 108 -9.71 -10.98 7.47
C GLY A 108 -9.32 -11.51 6.10
N MET A 109 -8.03 -11.41 5.73
CA MET A 109 -7.55 -11.71 4.39
C MET A 109 -7.74 -13.19 4.03
N PRO A 110 -8.46 -13.51 2.95
CA PRO A 110 -8.56 -14.89 2.47
C PRO A 110 -7.27 -15.30 1.77
N THR A 111 -7.13 -16.60 1.47
CA THR A 111 -5.97 -17.12 0.73
C THR A 111 -6.02 -16.76 -0.76
N GLU A 112 -7.21 -16.66 -1.35
CA GLU A 112 -7.39 -16.23 -2.73
C GLU A 112 -7.48 -14.72 -2.80
N VAL A 113 -6.47 -14.09 -3.39
CA VAL A 113 -6.31 -12.62 -3.41
C VAL A 113 -6.11 -12.09 -4.81
N VAL A 114 -6.27 -10.78 -4.93
CA VAL A 114 -5.85 -9.98 -6.08
C VAL A 114 -4.80 -8.99 -5.61
N VAL A 115 -3.70 -8.93 -6.33
CA VAL A 115 -2.66 -7.92 -6.15
C VAL A 115 -2.81 -6.89 -7.26
N THR A 116 -3.00 -5.63 -6.89
CA THR A 116 -3.18 -4.53 -7.83
C THR A 116 -2.08 -3.51 -7.72
N GLY A 117 -1.59 -3.02 -8.85
CA GLY A 117 -0.71 -1.86 -8.89
C GLY A 117 -1.51 -0.58 -8.65
N ALA A 118 -1.04 0.26 -7.74
CA ALA A 118 -1.67 1.52 -7.39
C ALA A 118 -0.64 2.67 -7.41
N ARG A 119 0.09 2.79 -8.50
CA ARG A 119 1.12 3.78 -8.79
C ARG A 119 2.43 3.55 -8.01
N ASP A 120 2.48 3.86 -6.75
CA ASP A 120 3.68 3.82 -5.90
C ASP A 120 3.68 2.64 -4.90
N ARG A 121 2.64 1.82 -4.97
CA ARG A 121 2.45 0.67 -4.08
C ARG A 121 1.67 -0.44 -4.76
N LEU A 122 1.72 -1.60 -4.17
CA LEU A 122 0.79 -2.69 -4.45
C LEU A 122 -0.30 -2.74 -3.38
N GLU A 123 -1.49 -3.15 -3.77
CA GLU A 123 -2.58 -3.42 -2.83
C GLU A 123 -3.01 -4.87 -2.96
N VAL A 124 -3.16 -5.54 -1.82
CA VAL A 124 -3.61 -6.93 -1.73
C VAL A 124 -4.97 -6.98 -1.07
N ARG A 125 -5.93 -7.57 -1.74
CA ARG A 125 -7.29 -7.75 -1.21
C ARG A 125 -7.88 -9.08 -1.62
N GLY A 126 -8.94 -9.51 -0.92
CA GLY A 126 -9.65 -10.72 -1.28
C GLY A 126 -10.20 -10.66 -2.70
N ARG A 127 -10.07 -11.77 -3.42
CA ARG A 127 -10.55 -11.87 -4.81
C ARG A 127 -12.06 -11.64 -4.89
N ASP A 128 -12.81 -12.17 -3.95
CA ASP A 128 -14.27 -12.01 -3.89
C ASP A 128 -14.71 -10.57 -3.60
N ALA A 129 -13.89 -9.79 -2.90
CA ALA A 129 -14.14 -8.38 -2.65
C ALA A 129 -13.80 -7.50 -3.85
N TRP A 130 -12.89 -7.95 -4.71
CA TRP A 130 -12.43 -7.20 -5.89
C TRP A 130 -13.36 -7.35 -7.09
N LYS A 131 -13.65 -8.59 -7.48
CA LYS A 131 -14.37 -8.90 -8.72
C LYS A 131 -15.78 -8.31 -8.81
N PRO A 132 -16.67 -8.45 -7.79
CA PRO A 132 -18.05 -7.97 -7.91
C PRO A 132 -18.18 -6.47 -8.13
N ASN A 133 -17.22 -5.69 -7.64
CA ASN A 133 -17.28 -4.23 -7.66
C ASN A 133 -16.46 -3.59 -8.79
N LEU A 134 -15.88 -4.38 -9.69
CA LEU A 134 -15.00 -3.87 -10.74
C LEU A 134 -15.72 -2.92 -11.69
N THR A 135 -16.91 -3.29 -12.16
CA THR A 135 -17.72 -2.47 -13.06
C THR A 135 -18.10 -1.14 -12.42
N GLU A 136 -18.55 -1.16 -11.18
CA GLU A 136 -18.90 0.05 -10.42
C GLU A 136 -17.69 0.96 -10.24
N ARG A 137 -16.55 0.41 -9.87
CA ARG A 137 -15.30 1.19 -9.74
C ARG A 137 -14.86 1.81 -11.04
N PHE A 138 -14.97 1.07 -12.15
CA PHE A 138 -14.69 1.62 -13.47
C PHE A 138 -15.61 2.81 -13.79
N GLN A 139 -16.91 2.67 -13.54
CA GLN A 139 -17.89 3.72 -13.81
C GLN A 139 -17.72 4.96 -12.91
N THR A 140 -17.19 4.81 -11.70
CA THR A 140 -16.98 5.93 -10.76
C THR A 140 -15.65 6.65 -10.94
N MET A 141 -14.71 6.09 -11.71
CA MET A 141 -13.37 6.69 -11.93
C MET A 141 -13.42 8.15 -12.40
N PRO A 142 -14.24 8.55 -13.39
CA PRO A 142 -14.29 9.94 -13.84
C PRO A 142 -14.71 10.91 -12.75
N ARG A 143 -15.66 10.52 -11.90
CA ARG A 143 -16.13 11.35 -10.78
C ARG A 143 -15.05 11.55 -9.72
N LEU A 144 -14.30 10.49 -9.39
CA LEU A 144 -13.18 10.59 -8.47
C LEU A 144 -12.07 11.47 -9.02
N ALA A 145 -11.74 11.31 -10.30
CA ALA A 145 -10.75 12.13 -10.97
C ALA A 145 -11.14 13.63 -10.97
N GLU A 146 -12.40 13.94 -11.20
CA GLU A 146 -12.94 15.32 -11.18
C GLU A 146 -12.81 15.94 -9.78
N ARG A 147 -13.12 15.20 -8.72
CA ARG A 147 -12.96 15.68 -7.33
C ARG A 147 -11.51 16.01 -7.03
N PHE A 148 -10.60 15.14 -7.43
CA PHE A 148 -9.16 15.34 -7.22
C PHE A 148 -8.64 16.56 -7.96
N THR A 149 -9.05 16.78 -9.21
CA THR A 149 -8.67 17.93 -10.01
C THR A 149 -9.19 19.24 -9.43
N ARG A 150 -10.41 19.28 -8.94
CA ARG A 150 -10.99 20.45 -8.26
C ARG A 150 -10.20 20.84 -7.02
N TRP A 151 -9.77 19.86 -6.23
CA TRP A 151 -9.00 20.11 -5.02
C TRP A 151 -7.62 20.71 -5.34
N THR A 152 -6.93 20.19 -6.34
CA THR A 152 -5.62 20.72 -6.76
C THR A 152 -5.71 22.15 -7.31
N ASN A 153 -6.81 22.49 -7.96
CA ASN A 153 -7.03 23.85 -8.50
C ASN A 153 -7.42 24.86 -7.42
N SER A 154 -8.04 24.44 -6.31
CA SER A 154 -8.40 25.36 -5.21
C SER A 154 -7.21 25.74 -4.33
N ASP A 155 -6.20 24.89 -4.22
CA ASP A 155 -4.96 25.19 -3.48
C ASP A 155 -3.98 26.08 -4.30
N GLY A 156 -4.09 26.07 -5.61
CA GLY A 156 -3.27 26.89 -6.51
C GLY A 156 -3.68 28.37 -6.59
N GLY A 157 -4.78 28.76 -5.96
CA GLY A 157 -5.35 30.12 -6.03
C GLY A 157 -5.00 31.05 -4.87
N LYS A 158 -4.13 30.66 -3.97
CA LYS A 158 -3.63 31.53 -2.88
C LYS A 158 -2.11 31.70 -2.99
N ARG A 159 -1.70 32.53 -3.89
CA ARG A 159 -0.39 33.18 -3.87
C ARG A 159 -0.59 34.70 -3.91
#